data_4bdc09a2b1cb820d78cc80214b8a8c03
#
_entry.id   4bdc09a2b1cb820d78cc80214b8a8c03
#
_cell.length_a   1.000
_cell.length_b   1.000
_cell.length_c   1.000
_cell.angle_alpha   90.00
_cell.angle_beta   90.00
_cell.angle_gamma   90.00
#
_symmetry.space_group_name_H-M   'P 1'
#
loop_
_entity.id
_entity.type
_entity.pdbx_description
1 polymer ?
#
loop_
_entity_poly.entity_id
_entity_poly.type
_entity_poly.pdbx_seq_one_letter_code
_entity_poly.pdbx_strand_id
1 'polypeptide(L)'
;MTKTDFKKIDKIVVNTGIGRLSQQAGFSDKILPELVKEFAMIVGQKPQSREAKKSISGFKSREGQIIGLRATLHGKRASDFLTRIVHVTLPRVRDFRGVDLKNVDQNGNLNLGLREHVVFSEIQPELSKVSFGLQVTVVPRGVKNRESAIVFYRELGVPFKKTNL
;
A
#
# COMPACT_ATOMS: atom_id res chain seq x y z
N MET A 1 -7.15 17.78 12.12
CA MET A 1 -6.31 16.69 12.63
C MET A 1 -5.20 17.25 13.49
N THR A 2 -5.16 16.93 14.75
CA THR A 2 -4.14 17.42 15.68
C THR A 2 -2.88 16.56 15.57
N LYS A 3 -1.70 17.15 15.79
CA LYS A 3 -0.39 16.45 15.78
C LYS A 3 -0.31 15.24 16.71
N THR A 4 -1.27 15.09 17.61
CA THR A 4 -1.31 14.04 18.64
C THR A 4 -1.87 12.71 18.13
N ASP A 5 -2.73 12.73 17.10
CA ASP A 5 -3.43 11.53 16.63
C ASP A 5 -2.51 10.57 15.86
N PHE A 6 -1.48 11.09 15.24
CA PHE A 6 -0.54 10.29 14.46
C PHE A 6 0.49 9.51 15.30
N LYS A 7 0.69 9.85 16.58
CA LYS A 7 1.53 9.06 17.49
C LYS A 7 0.97 7.68 17.79
N LYS A 8 -0.29 7.44 17.43
CA LYS A 8 -0.99 6.16 17.62
C LYS A 8 -0.80 5.15 16.46
N ILE A 9 -0.03 5.49 15.42
CA ILE A 9 0.35 4.56 14.35
C ILE A 9 1.73 3.98 14.68
N ASP A 10 1.83 2.65 14.67
CA ASP A 10 3.11 1.97 14.87
C ASP A 10 3.93 1.98 13.58
N LYS A 11 3.35 1.48 12.50
CA LYS A 11 3.97 1.41 11.18
C LYS A 11 2.94 1.32 10.07
N ILE A 12 3.39 1.67 8.85
CA ILE A 12 2.66 1.38 7.62
C ILE A 12 3.54 0.53 6.74
N VAL A 13 3.00 -0.57 6.26
CA VAL A 13 3.68 -1.47 5.33
C VAL A 13 3.04 -1.31 3.96
N VAL A 14 3.84 -0.94 2.98
CA VAL A 14 3.42 -0.84 1.58
C VAL A 14 4.05 -1.98 0.81
N ASN A 15 3.22 -2.77 0.13
CA ASN A 15 3.65 -3.91 -0.67
C ASN A 15 3.13 -3.78 -2.10
N THR A 16 3.91 -4.29 -3.05
CA THR A 16 3.43 -4.57 -4.40
C THR A 16 3.92 -5.93 -4.86
N GLY A 17 3.02 -6.69 -5.50
CA GLY A 17 3.34 -7.96 -6.13
C GLY A 17 3.66 -7.75 -7.60
N ILE A 18 4.87 -8.10 -8.01
CA ILE A 18 5.37 -7.93 -9.38
C ILE A 18 5.70 -9.27 -10.07
N GLY A 19 5.21 -10.38 -9.51
CA GLY A 19 5.51 -11.72 -10.01
C GLY A 19 5.11 -11.97 -11.46
N ARG A 20 4.03 -11.32 -11.95
CA ARG A 20 3.65 -11.39 -13.37
C ARG A 20 4.62 -10.62 -14.27
N LEU A 21 5.05 -9.45 -13.80
CA LEU A 21 6.01 -8.61 -14.54
C LEU A 21 7.39 -9.24 -14.56
N SER A 22 7.78 -9.97 -13.53
CA SER A 22 9.08 -10.62 -13.42
C SER A 22 9.30 -11.75 -14.45
N GLN A 23 8.23 -12.18 -15.13
CA GLN A 23 8.31 -13.17 -16.22
C GLN A 23 8.57 -12.54 -17.59
N GLN A 24 8.52 -11.21 -17.71
CA GLN A 24 8.72 -10.51 -18.98
C GLN A 24 10.20 -10.41 -19.32
N ALA A 25 10.49 -10.46 -20.62
CA ALA A 25 11.84 -10.25 -21.11
C ALA A 25 12.35 -8.83 -20.76
N GLY A 26 13.61 -8.75 -20.30
CA GLY A 26 14.21 -7.47 -19.91
C GLY A 26 13.69 -6.92 -18.58
N PHE A 27 13.04 -7.74 -17.75
CA PHE A 27 12.51 -7.33 -16.45
C PHE A 27 13.57 -6.69 -15.56
N SER A 28 14.70 -7.36 -15.36
CA SER A 28 15.76 -6.91 -14.46
C SER A 28 16.39 -5.59 -14.90
N ASP A 29 16.55 -5.39 -16.22
CA ASP A 29 17.32 -4.27 -16.77
C ASP A 29 16.46 -3.02 -17.05
N LYS A 30 15.19 -3.22 -17.40
CA LYS A 30 14.30 -2.13 -17.84
C LYS A 30 13.13 -1.90 -16.89
N ILE A 31 12.40 -2.96 -16.55
CA ILE A 31 11.13 -2.85 -15.82
C ILE A 31 11.36 -2.64 -14.33
N LEU A 32 12.23 -3.42 -13.71
CA LEU A 32 12.50 -3.36 -12.27
C LEU A 32 13.03 -2.00 -11.79
N PRO A 33 13.99 -1.34 -12.47
CA PRO A 33 14.45 -0.02 -12.07
C PRO A 33 13.35 1.04 -12.10
N GLU A 34 12.48 1.02 -13.12
CA GLU A 34 11.34 1.93 -13.21
C GLU A 34 10.33 1.69 -12.09
N LEU A 35 9.99 0.42 -11.83
CA LEU A 35 9.13 0.05 -10.70
C LEU A 35 9.67 0.53 -9.35
N VAL A 36 10.95 0.32 -9.10
CA VAL A 36 11.62 0.77 -7.86
C VAL A 36 11.59 2.28 -7.74
N LYS A 37 11.81 3.01 -8.84
CA LYS A 37 11.78 4.46 -8.89
C LYS A 37 10.37 4.99 -8.59
N GLU A 38 9.34 4.52 -9.30
CA GLU A 38 7.96 4.96 -9.10
C GLU A 38 7.44 4.60 -7.71
N PHE A 39 7.74 3.38 -7.24
CA PHE A 39 7.40 2.97 -5.88
C PHE A 39 8.06 3.87 -4.83
N ALA A 40 9.34 4.21 -5.03
CA ALA A 40 10.08 5.11 -4.12
C ALA A 40 9.51 6.53 -4.13
N MET A 41 9.05 7.03 -5.28
CA MET A 41 8.37 8.34 -5.39
C MET A 41 7.06 8.35 -4.60
N ILE A 42 6.25 7.30 -4.69
CA ILE A 42 4.98 7.17 -3.96
C ILE A 42 5.22 7.12 -2.45
N VAL A 43 6.14 6.27 -2.01
CA VAL A 43 6.34 5.97 -0.58
C VAL A 43 7.28 6.96 0.10
N GLY A 44 8.14 7.63 -0.67
CA GLY A 44 9.20 8.51 -0.15
C GLY A 44 10.37 7.75 0.45
N GLN A 45 10.51 6.45 0.14
CA GLN A 45 11.57 5.57 0.64
C GLN A 45 11.88 4.48 -0.38
N LYS A 46 13.17 4.15 -0.53
CA LYS A 46 13.61 3.04 -1.38
C LYS A 46 13.02 1.71 -0.87
N PRO A 47 12.32 0.96 -1.72
CA PRO A 47 11.77 -0.33 -1.32
C PRO A 47 12.84 -1.40 -1.18
N GLN A 48 12.51 -2.43 -0.42
CA GLN A 48 13.26 -3.70 -0.37
C GLN A 48 12.65 -4.66 -1.37
N SER A 49 13.49 -5.27 -2.19
CA SER A 49 13.08 -6.38 -3.07
C SER A 49 12.72 -7.61 -2.23
N ARG A 50 11.70 -8.33 -2.66
CA ARG A 50 11.26 -9.58 -2.05
C ARG A 50 11.38 -10.69 -3.08
N GLU A 51 12.19 -11.69 -2.72
CA GLU A 51 12.50 -12.83 -3.55
C GLU A 51 11.61 -14.02 -3.22
N ALA A 52 11.37 -14.86 -4.20
CA ALA A 52 10.69 -16.13 -4.03
C ALA A 52 11.55 -17.09 -3.20
N LYS A 53 10.98 -17.63 -2.14
CA LYS A 53 11.68 -18.60 -1.25
C LYS A 53 11.71 -20.01 -1.80
N LYS A 54 10.84 -20.34 -2.74
CA LYS A 54 10.71 -21.66 -3.37
C LYS A 54 10.31 -21.50 -4.83
N SER A 55 10.76 -22.42 -5.65
CA SER A 55 10.31 -22.54 -7.04
C SER A 55 8.91 -23.17 -7.08
N ILE A 56 7.96 -22.53 -7.77
CA ILE A 56 6.60 -23.01 -7.94
C ILE A 56 6.28 -23.03 -9.43
N SER A 57 6.15 -24.23 -10.00
CA SER A 57 5.92 -24.42 -11.44
C SER A 57 4.61 -23.80 -11.93
N GLY A 58 3.53 -23.92 -11.15
CA GLY A 58 2.22 -23.33 -11.49
C GLY A 58 2.24 -21.81 -11.65
N PHE A 59 3.13 -21.12 -10.96
CA PHE A 59 3.33 -19.66 -11.09
C PHE A 59 4.56 -19.29 -11.93
N LYS A 60 5.24 -20.26 -12.51
CA LYS A 60 6.49 -20.07 -13.28
C LYS A 60 7.53 -19.22 -12.51
N SER A 61 7.53 -19.32 -11.19
CA SER A 61 8.46 -18.61 -10.32
C SER A 61 9.64 -19.50 -9.95
N ARG A 62 10.85 -18.92 -9.96
CA ARG A 62 12.09 -19.60 -9.54
C ARG A 62 12.53 -19.04 -8.19
N GLU A 63 13.16 -19.87 -7.40
CA GLU A 63 13.82 -19.44 -6.15
C GLU A 63 14.83 -18.32 -6.43
N GLY A 64 14.87 -17.29 -5.57
CA GLY A 64 15.68 -16.10 -5.77
C GLY A 64 15.11 -15.05 -6.74
N GLN A 65 14.05 -15.38 -7.48
CA GLN A 65 13.41 -14.41 -8.38
C GLN A 65 12.71 -13.30 -7.60
N ILE A 66 12.92 -12.03 -7.98
CA ILE A 66 12.23 -10.89 -7.36
C ILE A 66 10.75 -10.92 -7.77
N ILE A 67 9.87 -11.11 -6.79
CA ILE A 67 8.42 -11.23 -6.98
C ILE A 67 7.62 -10.11 -6.32
N GLY A 68 8.27 -9.24 -5.58
CA GLY A 68 7.61 -8.13 -4.89
C GLY A 68 8.58 -7.05 -4.43
N LEU A 69 8.00 -5.89 -4.13
CA LEU A 69 8.68 -4.78 -3.45
C LEU A 69 7.92 -4.46 -2.16
N ARG A 70 8.67 -4.09 -1.12
CA ARG A 70 8.12 -3.74 0.18
C ARG A 70 8.83 -2.53 0.75
N ALA A 71 8.06 -1.62 1.35
CA ALA A 71 8.59 -0.57 2.22
C ALA A 71 7.82 -0.54 3.54
N THR A 72 8.52 -0.22 4.63
CA THR A 72 7.92 -0.06 5.95
C THR A 72 8.22 1.35 6.43
N LEU A 73 7.16 2.10 6.71
CA LEU A 73 7.22 3.48 7.19
C LEU A 73 6.94 3.51 8.70
N HIS A 74 7.68 4.35 9.42
CA HIS A 74 7.53 4.56 10.85
C HIS A 74 7.43 6.06 11.18
N GLY A 75 6.86 6.37 12.35
CA GLY A 75 6.82 7.71 12.91
C GLY A 75 6.16 8.73 11.99
N LYS A 76 6.78 9.91 11.82
CA LYS A 76 6.24 11.01 11.04
C LYS A 76 5.97 10.61 9.58
N ARG A 77 6.86 9.82 8.95
CA ARG A 77 6.66 9.35 7.56
C ARG A 77 5.40 8.51 7.41
N ALA A 78 5.10 7.65 8.38
CA ALA A 78 3.88 6.85 8.36
C ALA A 78 2.64 7.74 8.47
N SER A 79 2.64 8.72 9.37
CA SER A 79 1.51 9.62 9.53
C SER A 79 1.28 10.50 8.30
N ASP A 80 2.33 11.09 7.75
CA ASP A 80 2.24 11.93 6.55
C ASP A 80 1.73 11.11 5.34
N PHE A 81 2.19 9.86 5.21
CA PHE A 81 1.73 8.95 4.17
C PHE A 81 0.25 8.59 4.33
N LEU A 82 -0.22 8.30 5.55
CA LEU A 82 -1.64 8.02 5.79
C LEU A 82 -2.51 9.25 5.47
N THR A 83 -2.09 10.43 5.91
CA THR A 83 -2.81 11.68 5.61
C THR A 83 -2.95 11.88 4.10
N ARG A 84 -1.90 11.65 3.34
CA ARG A 84 -1.90 11.75 1.88
C ARG A 84 -2.82 10.72 1.25
N ILE A 85 -2.81 9.47 1.72
CA ILE A 85 -3.74 8.44 1.24
C ILE A 85 -5.18 8.88 1.47
N VAL A 86 -5.54 9.28 2.68
CA VAL A 86 -6.92 9.60 3.05
C VAL A 86 -7.44 10.84 2.31
N HIS A 87 -6.64 11.90 2.23
CA HIS A 87 -7.11 13.19 1.70
C HIS A 87 -6.83 13.40 0.21
N VAL A 88 -5.84 12.72 -0.36
CA VAL A 88 -5.45 12.92 -1.76
C VAL A 88 -5.68 11.69 -2.61
N THR A 89 -5.20 10.52 -2.18
CA THR A 89 -5.20 9.32 -3.01
C THR A 89 -6.57 8.67 -3.10
N LEU A 90 -7.25 8.43 -1.98
CA LEU A 90 -8.57 7.77 -1.97
C LEU A 90 -9.63 8.53 -2.77
N PRO A 91 -9.75 9.88 -2.69
CA PRO A 91 -10.69 10.63 -3.52
C PRO A 91 -10.43 10.52 -5.04
N ARG A 92 -9.20 10.22 -5.45
CA ARG A 92 -8.81 10.06 -6.86
C ARG A 92 -9.07 8.66 -7.41
N VAL A 93 -9.36 7.69 -6.53
CA VAL A 93 -9.71 6.34 -6.96
C VAL A 93 -11.05 6.36 -7.70
N ARG A 94 -11.08 5.81 -8.92
CA ARG A 94 -12.31 5.72 -9.72
C ARG A 94 -13.37 4.92 -8.97
N ASP A 95 -14.61 5.43 -8.97
CA ASP A 95 -15.78 4.82 -8.32
C ASP A 95 -15.61 4.53 -6.82
N PHE A 96 -14.82 5.37 -6.14
CA PHE A 96 -14.59 5.21 -4.71
C PHE A 96 -15.87 5.48 -3.90
N ARG A 97 -16.39 4.46 -3.23
CA ARG A 97 -17.60 4.52 -2.39
C ARG A 97 -17.30 4.39 -0.89
N GLY A 98 -16.04 4.51 -0.51
CA GLY A 98 -15.58 4.29 0.86
C GLY A 98 -14.89 2.95 1.07
N VAL A 99 -14.15 2.85 2.15
CA VAL A 99 -13.42 1.65 2.56
C VAL A 99 -14.40 0.67 3.23
N ASP A 100 -14.36 -0.60 2.85
CA ASP A 100 -15.17 -1.64 3.47
C ASP A 100 -14.66 -1.93 4.89
N LEU A 101 -15.56 -2.14 5.86
CA LEU A 101 -15.21 -2.52 7.22
C LEU A 101 -14.45 -3.86 7.29
N LYS A 102 -14.61 -4.73 6.28
CA LYS A 102 -13.87 -6.00 6.16
C LYS A 102 -12.36 -5.78 5.97
N ASN A 103 -11.96 -4.59 5.54
CA ASN A 103 -10.56 -4.23 5.36
C ASN A 103 -9.83 -4.00 6.71
N VAL A 104 -10.57 -3.94 7.81
CA VAL A 104 -9.99 -3.95 9.16
C VAL A 104 -9.99 -5.40 9.66
N ASP A 105 -8.80 -5.93 9.91
CA ASP A 105 -8.62 -7.29 10.40
C ASP A 105 -8.95 -7.42 11.92
N GLN A 106 -8.90 -8.63 12.44
CA GLN A 106 -9.19 -8.90 13.85
C GLN A 106 -8.18 -8.26 14.81
N ASN A 107 -6.95 -8.05 14.36
CA ASN A 107 -5.87 -7.41 15.11
C ASN A 107 -5.92 -5.88 15.03
N GLY A 108 -6.92 -5.33 14.34
CA GLY A 108 -7.08 -3.89 14.16
C GLY A 108 -6.24 -3.28 13.03
N ASN A 109 -5.57 -4.06 12.18
CA ASN A 109 -4.86 -3.50 11.05
C ASN A 109 -5.82 -3.13 9.93
N LEU A 110 -5.58 -1.97 9.29
CA LEU A 110 -6.33 -1.54 8.11
C LEU A 110 -5.58 -1.91 6.83
N ASN A 111 -6.21 -2.69 5.96
CA ASN A 111 -5.67 -3.11 4.69
C ASN A 111 -6.37 -2.39 3.53
N LEU A 112 -5.63 -1.57 2.80
CA LEU A 112 -6.11 -0.84 1.63
C LEU A 112 -5.46 -1.43 0.37
N GLY A 113 -6.29 -1.88 -0.58
CA GLY A 113 -5.85 -2.33 -1.90
C GLY A 113 -6.10 -1.25 -2.94
N LEU A 114 -5.05 -0.80 -3.60
CA LEU A 114 -5.10 0.12 -4.72
C LEU A 114 -4.73 -0.65 -5.99
N ARG A 115 -5.64 -0.69 -6.95
CA ARG A 115 -5.45 -1.47 -8.18
C ARG A 115 -4.37 -0.88 -9.08
N GLU A 116 -4.25 0.44 -9.08
CA GLU A 116 -3.36 1.18 -9.96
C GLU A 116 -2.55 2.20 -9.15
N HIS A 117 -1.27 2.29 -9.41
CA HIS A 117 -0.38 3.22 -8.75
C HIS A 117 -0.54 4.67 -9.26
N VAL A 118 -1.15 4.85 -10.44
CA VAL A 118 -1.39 6.18 -11.05
C VAL A 118 -2.40 7.04 -10.28
N VAL A 119 -3.10 6.49 -9.29
CA VAL A 119 -3.96 7.26 -8.39
C VAL A 119 -3.17 8.20 -7.47
N PHE A 120 -1.87 7.94 -7.30
CA PHE A 120 -0.99 8.82 -6.54
C PHE A 120 -0.60 10.05 -7.36
N SER A 121 -0.62 11.22 -6.71
CA SER A 121 -0.32 12.51 -7.35
C SER A 121 1.12 12.65 -7.83
N GLU A 122 2.01 11.86 -7.26
CA GLU A 122 3.44 11.84 -7.56
C GLU A 122 3.75 11.17 -8.91
N ILE A 123 2.80 10.41 -9.43
CA ILE A 123 2.96 9.68 -10.70
C ILE A 123 2.23 10.41 -11.81
N GLN A 124 2.95 10.63 -12.89
CA GLN A 124 2.40 11.15 -14.14
C GLN A 124 2.01 9.96 -15.04
N PRO A 125 0.71 9.75 -15.30
CA PRO A 125 0.24 8.60 -16.07
C PRO A 125 0.87 8.48 -17.46
N GLU A 126 1.16 9.63 -18.08
CA GLU A 126 1.73 9.72 -19.43
C GLU A 126 3.19 9.24 -19.49
N LEU A 127 3.93 9.34 -18.38
CA LEU A 127 5.34 8.95 -18.33
C LEU A 127 5.54 7.55 -17.75
N SER A 128 4.53 7.00 -17.06
CA SER A 128 4.61 5.67 -16.48
C SER A 128 4.45 4.60 -17.56
N LYS A 129 5.47 3.75 -17.69
CA LYS A 129 5.48 2.62 -18.64
C LYS A 129 5.04 1.31 -18.02
N VAL A 130 4.86 1.29 -16.70
CA VAL A 130 4.54 0.09 -15.92
C VAL A 130 3.25 0.30 -15.16
N SER A 131 2.45 -0.74 -15.02
CA SER A 131 1.24 -0.70 -14.19
C SER A 131 1.33 -1.75 -13.11
N PHE A 132 1.13 -1.33 -11.86
CA PHE A 132 1.13 -2.22 -10.71
C PHE A 132 0.14 -1.75 -9.64
N GLY A 133 -0.37 -2.70 -8.89
CA GLY A 133 -1.20 -2.42 -7.73
C GLY A 133 -0.37 -2.32 -6.45
N LEU A 134 -0.91 -1.65 -5.47
CA LEU A 134 -0.32 -1.46 -4.14
C LEU A 134 -1.26 -1.95 -3.06
N GLN A 135 -0.69 -2.61 -2.07
CA GLN A 135 -1.37 -2.92 -0.82
C GLN A 135 -0.72 -2.10 0.30
N VAL A 136 -1.53 -1.35 1.01
CA VAL A 136 -1.11 -0.55 2.15
C VAL A 136 -1.74 -1.13 3.41
N THR A 137 -0.91 -1.57 4.35
CA THR A 137 -1.35 -2.08 5.66
C THR A 137 -0.95 -1.09 6.73
N VAL A 138 -1.93 -0.50 7.41
CA VAL A 138 -1.72 0.41 8.54
C VAL A 138 -1.83 -0.39 9.83
N VAL A 139 -0.79 -0.35 10.65
CA VAL A 139 -0.74 -1.02 11.95
C VAL A 139 -0.89 0.03 13.05
N PRO A 140 -1.98 0.01 13.82
CA PRO A 140 -2.19 0.96 14.92
C PRO A 140 -1.36 0.56 16.13
N ARG A 141 -1.05 1.54 16.98
CA ARG A 141 -0.38 1.31 18.26
C ARG A 141 -1.40 1.32 19.40
N GLY A 142 -1.39 0.27 20.22
CA GLY A 142 -2.23 0.20 21.43
C GLY A 142 -3.70 -0.14 21.20
N VAL A 143 -4.08 -0.45 19.96
CA VAL A 143 -5.42 -0.92 19.60
C VAL A 143 -5.39 -2.45 19.51
N LYS A 144 -6.21 -3.13 20.32
CA LYS A 144 -6.18 -4.60 20.41
C LYS A 144 -7.35 -5.29 19.67
N ASN A 145 -8.44 -4.58 19.45
CA ASN A 145 -9.69 -5.14 18.93
C ASN A 145 -10.12 -4.42 17.65
N ARG A 146 -10.77 -5.17 16.76
CA ARG A 146 -11.31 -4.65 15.50
C ARG A 146 -12.27 -3.46 15.69
N GLU A 147 -13.14 -3.52 16.68
CA GLU A 147 -14.14 -2.47 16.96
C GLU A 147 -13.49 -1.15 17.36
N SER A 148 -12.55 -1.20 18.29
CA SER A 148 -11.77 -0.01 18.69
C SER A 148 -10.92 0.53 17.56
N ALA A 149 -10.42 -0.34 16.67
CA ALA A 149 -9.69 0.08 15.47
C ALA A 149 -10.58 0.84 14.48
N ILE A 150 -11.81 0.38 14.26
CA ILE A 150 -12.76 1.06 13.37
C ILE A 150 -13.06 2.48 13.89
N VAL A 151 -13.30 2.64 15.19
CA VAL A 151 -13.51 3.96 15.80
C VAL A 151 -12.27 4.83 15.60
N PHE A 152 -11.10 4.29 15.91
CA PHE A 152 -9.82 4.98 15.73
C PHE A 152 -9.59 5.45 14.28
N TYR A 153 -9.84 4.60 13.28
CA TYR A 153 -9.68 5.01 11.87
C TYR A 153 -10.73 6.02 11.40
N ARG A 154 -11.94 5.99 11.96
CA ARG A 154 -12.94 7.04 11.72
C ARG A 154 -12.50 8.40 12.26
N GLU A 155 -11.92 8.43 13.45
CA GLU A 155 -11.34 9.65 14.03
C GLU A 155 -10.18 10.20 13.18
N LEU A 156 -9.40 9.32 12.56
CA LEU A 156 -8.34 9.69 11.61
C LEU A 156 -8.87 10.15 10.24
N GLY A 157 -10.19 10.11 10.03
CA GLY A 157 -10.82 10.57 8.80
C GLY A 157 -10.85 9.55 7.68
N VAL A 158 -10.60 8.26 7.95
CA VAL A 158 -10.73 7.22 6.93
C VAL A 158 -12.20 7.09 6.52
N PRO A 159 -12.54 7.27 5.22
CA PRO A 159 -13.90 7.24 4.73
C PRO A 159 -14.39 5.78 4.60
N PHE A 160 -15.05 5.26 5.61
CA PHE A 160 -15.72 3.96 5.51
C PHE A 160 -17.02 4.04 4.73
N LYS A 161 -17.39 2.94 4.07
CA LYS A 161 -18.71 2.80 3.46
C LYS A 161 -19.79 2.98 4.52
N LYS A 162 -20.84 3.74 4.18
CA LYS A 162 -22.06 3.76 4.99
C LYS A 162 -22.67 2.37 4.92
N THR A 163 -22.75 1.69 6.05
CA THR A 163 -23.53 0.44 6.14
C THR A 163 -24.99 0.87 6.05
N ASN A 164 -25.67 0.55 4.95
CA ASN A 164 -27.11 0.60 4.94
C ASN A 164 -27.57 -0.47 5.91
N LEU A 165 -28.10 -0.04 7.06
CA LEU A 165 -28.91 -0.86 7.94
C LEU A 165 -30.22 -1.17 7.25
#